data_91052e7c6b1766d9a25543b40fa5ede0
#
_entry.id   91052e7c6b1766d9a25543b40fa5ede0
#
_cell.length_a   1.000
_cell.length_b   1.000
_cell.length_c   1.000
_cell.angle_alpha   90.00
_cell.angle_beta   90.00
_cell.angle_gamma   90.00
#
_symmetry.space_group_name_H-M   'P 1'
#
loop_
_entity.id
_entity.type
_entity.pdbx_description
1 polymer ?
#
loop_
_entity_poly.entity_id
_entity_poly.type
_entity_poly.pdbx_seq_one_letter_code
_entity_poly.pdbx_strand_id
1 'polypeptide(L)'
;MIWEKAKDLGRLIGQSTEYKTLRRTEQALRDDAPTVAKLDAIQQLATKVDQMMAQGQMPDADTTAAYEAAVRELEVSATGQAYAVARANFEKLMTKVNQEISE
;
A
#
# COMPACT_ATOMS: atom_id res chain seq x y z
N MET A 1 -13.16 -6.50 30.19
CA MET A 1 -12.63 -7.78 29.68
C MET A 1 -11.86 -7.57 28.38
N ILE A 2 -11.17 -8.60 27.90
CA ILE A 2 -10.29 -8.49 26.71
C ILE A 2 -11.04 -7.97 25.48
N TRP A 3 -12.24 -8.50 25.23
CA TRP A 3 -12.99 -8.12 24.03
C TRP A 3 -13.45 -6.68 24.04
N GLU A 4 -13.83 -6.15 25.20
CA GLU A 4 -14.22 -4.75 25.35
C GLU A 4 -13.01 -3.83 25.12
N LYS A 5 -11.87 -4.20 25.66
CA LYS A 5 -10.63 -3.44 25.48
C LYS A 5 -10.17 -3.50 24.03
N ALA A 6 -10.33 -4.65 23.37
CA ALA A 6 -10.01 -4.77 21.96
C ALA A 6 -10.90 -3.87 21.10
N LYS A 7 -12.20 -3.79 21.38
CA LYS A 7 -13.12 -2.88 20.70
C LYS A 7 -12.75 -1.41 20.92
N ASP A 8 -12.41 -1.05 22.14
CA ASP A 8 -11.98 0.31 22.46
C ASP A 8 -10.71 0.68 21.71
N LEU A 9 -9.74 -0.22 21.67
CA LEU A 9 -8.50 -0.02 20.94
C LEU A 9 -8.77 0.16 19.42
N GLY A 10 -9.62 -0.68 18.85
CA GLY A 10 -9.99 -0.56 17.44
C GLY A 10 -10.64 0.77 17.13
N ARG A 11 -11.52 1.24 18.03
CA ARG A 11 -12.16 2.54 17.87
C ARG A 11 -11.14 3.67 17.94
N LEU A 12 -10.21 3.62 18.87
CA LEU A 12 -9.16 4.63 19.01
C LEU A 12 -8.24 4.66 17.79
N ILE A 13 -7.89 3.49 17.26
CA ILE A 13 -7.10 3.39 16.01
C ILE A 13 -7.87 4.05 14.86
N GLY A 14 -9.17 3.75 14.74
CA GLY A 14 -10.02 4.33 13.70
C GLY A 14 -10.21 5.83 13.82
N GLN A 15 -10.02 6.40 15.01
CA GLN A 15 -10.09 7.84 15.26
C GLN A 15 -8.73 8.52 15.17
N SER A 16 -7.64 7.77 15.00
CA SER A 16 -6.30 8.32 14.94
C SER A 16 -6.10 9.15 13.68
N THR A 17 -5.23 10.15 13.76
CA THR A 17 -4.84 10.97 12.61
C THR A 17 -4.24 10.10 11.52
N GLU A 18 -3.43 9.12 11.89
CA GLU A 18 -2.77 8.20 10.96
C GLU A 18 -3.79 7.40 10.14
N TYR A 19 -4.82 6.86 10.79
CA TYR A 19 -5.86 6.10 10.07
C TYR A 19 -6.69 7.01 9.17
N LYS A 20 -7.09 8.17 9.67
CA LYS A 20 -7.89 9.14 8.88
C LYS A 20 -7.12 9.63 7.67
N THR A 21 -5.83 9.92 7.85
CA THR A 21 -4.96 10.35 6.73
C THR A 21 -4.80 9.23 5.71
N LEU A 22 -4.62 7.99 6.16
CA LEU A 22 -4.54 6.84 5.27
C LEU A 22 -5.80 6.72 4.43
N ARG A 23 -6.98 6.79 5.04
CA ARG A 23 -8.26 6.69 4.32
C ARG A 23 -8.45 7.83 3.33
N ARG A 24 -8.08 9.04 3.72
CA ARG A 24 -8.18 10.21 2.84
C ARG A 24 -7.25 10.10 1.63
N THR A 25 -6.00 9.71 1.85
CA THR A 25 -5.03 9.54 0.77
C THR A 25 -5.39 8.36 -0.14
N GLU A 26 -5.94 7.29 0.42
CA GLU A 26 -6.44 6.16 -0.34
C GLU A 26 -7.58 6.58 -1.27
N GLN A 27 -8.51 7.39 -0.76
CA GLN A 27 -9.62 7.89 -1.58
C GLN A 27 -9.12 8.83 -2.68
N ALA A 28 -8.20 9.73 -2.36
CA ALA A 28 -7.59 10.63 -3.36
C ALA A 28 -6.90 9.83 -4.46
N LEU A 29 -6.24 8.73 -4.11
CA LEU A 29 -5.59 7.83 -5.06
C LEU A 29 -6.62 7.19 -6.00
N ARG A 30 -7.74 6.72 -5.45
CA ARG A 30 -8.82 6.10 -6.24
C ARG A 30 -9.49 7.09 -7.18
N ASP A 31 -9.55 8.37 -6.79
CA ASP A 31 -10.17 9.43 -7.59
C ASP A 31 -9.22 9.96 -8.67
N ASP A 32 -7.94 9.60 -8.61
CA ASP A 32 -6.93 10.02 -9.58
C ASP A 32 -6.81 8.97 -10.69
N ALA A 33 -7.62 9.13 -11.74
CA ALA A 33 -7.71 8.15 -12.82
C ALA A 33 -6.35 7.84 -13.49
N PRO A 34 -5.47 8.82 -13.79
CA PRO A 34 -4.15 8.50 -14.32
C PRO A 34 -3.31 7.63 -13.38
N THR A 35 -3.38 7.88 -12.08
CA THR A 35 -2.63 7.09 -11.09
C THR A 35 -3.21 5.68 -10.96
N VAL A 36 -4.53 5.54 -10.99
CA VAL A 36 -5.19 4.22 -10.99
C VAL A 36 -4.75 3.39 -12.19
N ALA A 37 -4.66 4.02 -13.37
CA ALA A 37 -4.18 3.34 -14.58
C ALA A 37 -2.74 2.84 -14.41
N LYS A 38 -1.89 3.63 -13.75
CA LYS A 38 -0.51 3.21 -13.46
C LYS A 38 -0.46 2.03 -12.50
N LEU A 39 -1.29 2.05 -11.46
CA LEU A 39 -1.39 0.94 -10.51
C LEU A 39 -1.86 -0.34 -11.20
N ASP A 40 -2.87 -0.24 -12.08
CA ASP A 40 -3.37 -1.39 -12.83
C ASP A 40 -2.28 -1.96 -13.73
N ALA A 41 -1.49 -1.10 -14.39
CA ALA A 41 -0.38 -1.53 -15.24
C ALA A 41 0.69 -2.28 -14.42
N ILE A 42 1.02 -1.78 -13.23
CA ILE A 42 1.97 -2.44 -12.33
C ILE A 42 1.44 -3.81 -11.92
N GLN A 43 0.16 -3.89 -11.58
CA GLN A 43 -0.45 -5.15 -11.14
C GLN A 43 -0.46 -6.18 -12.27
N GLN A 44 -0.77 -5.76 -13.49
CA GLN A 44 -0.72 -6.66 -14.66
C GLN A 44 0.69 -7.18 -14.92
N LEU A 45 1.69 -6.31 -14.81
CA LEU A 45 3.10 -6.71 -14.97
C LEU A 45 3.54 -7.66 -13.87
N ALA A 46 3.13 -7.42 -12.63
CA ALA A 46 3.44 -8.29 -11.50
C ALA A 46 2.81 -9.68 -11.70
N THR A 47 1.57 -9.74 -12.17
CA THR A 47 0.89 -11.00 -12.48
C THR A 47 1.64 -11.77 -13.59
N LYS A 48 2.07 -11.05 -14.62
CA LYS A 48 2.84 -11.65 -15.71
C LYS A 48 4.15 -12.26 -15.22
N VAL A 49 4.87 -11.52 -14.36
CA VAL A 49 6.11 -12.01 -13.76
C VAL A 49 5.85 -13.28 -12.94
N ASP A 50 4.81 -13.26 -12.10
CA ASP A 50 4.46 -14.41 -11.26
C ASP A 50 4.13 -15.63 -12.10
N GLN A 51 3.39 -15.46 -13.21
CA GLN A 51 3.07 -16.54 -14.13
C GLN A 51 4.32 -17.11 -14.80
N MET A 52 5.24 -16.26 -15.22
CA MET A 52 6.50 -16.69 -15.82
C MET A 52 7.34 -17.49 -14.83
N MET A 53 7.42 -17.02 -13.57
CA MET A 53 8.17 -17.71 -12.52
C MET A 53 7.53 -19.05 -12.16
N ALA A 54 6.20 -19.12 -12.14
CA ALA A 54 5.47 -20.37 -11.88
C ALA A 54 5.74 -21.42 -12.96
N GLN A 55 6.07 -21.01 -14.18
CA GLN A 55 6.43 -21.89 -15.29
C GLN A 55 7.95 -22.19 -15.35
N GLY A 56 8.70 -21.75 -14.34
CA GLY A 56 10.14 -21.93 -14.27
C GLY A 56 10.91 -21.01 -15.19
N GLN A 57 10.29 -19.95 -15.68
CA GLN A 57 10.92 -18.97 -16.57
C GLN A 57 11.30 -17.72 -15.79
N MET A 58 12.44 -17.14 -16.16
CA MET A 58 12.84 -15.83 -15.63
C MET A 58 12.14 -14.72 -16.44
N PRO A 59 11.74 -13.61 -15.79
CA PRO A 59 11.20 -12.47 -16.52
C PRO A 59 12.22 -11.94 -17.53
N ASP A 60 11.75 -11.59 -18.73
CA ASP A 60 12.63 -11.02 -19.74
C ASP A 60 13.01 -9.58 -19.39
N ALA A 61 14.05 -9.06 -20.07
CA ALA A 61 14.56 -7.71 -19.80
C ALA A 61 13.50 -6.63 -20.07
N ASP A 62 12.68 -6.82 -21.10
CA ASP A 62 11.64 -5.84 -21.45
C ASP A 62 10.56 -5.79 -20.40
N THR A 63 10.12 -6.92 -19.86
CA THR A 63 9.11 -6.98 -18.79
C THR A 63 9.65 -6.35 -17.51
N THR A 64 10.89 -6.66 -17.15
CA THR A 64 11.53 -6.08 -15.96
C THR A 64 11.66 -4.56 -16.10
N ALA A 65 12.12 -4.08 -17.25
CA ALA A 65 12.25 -2.65 -17.52
C ALA A 65 10.90 -1.93 -17.47
N ALA A 66 9.85 -2.54 -18.03
CA ALA A 66 8.51 -1.98 -18.01
C ALA A 66 7.97 -1.87 -16.58
N TYR A 67 8.20 -2.89 -15.75
CA TYR A 67 7.79 -2.87 -14.34
C TYR A 67 8.50 -1.76 -13.57
N GLU A 68 9.82 -1.66 -13.72
CA GLU A 68 10.61 -0.63 -13.03
C GLU A 68 10.19 0.78 -13.46
N ALA A 69 9.94 0.99 -14.76
CA ALA A 69 9.48 2.27 -15.27
C ALA A 69 8.10 2.64 -14.69
N ALA A 70 7.18 1.68 -14.63
CA ALA A 70 5.84 1.89 -14.09
C ALA A 70 5.89 2.25 -12.60
N VAL A 71 6.76 1.58 -11.83
CA VAL A 71 6.95 1.88 -10.40
C VAL A 71 7.51 3.29 -10.22
N ARG A 72 8.50 3.69 -11.04
CA ARG A 72 9.07 5.03 -10.97
C ARG A 72 8.04 6.10 -11.28
N GLU A 73 7.18 5.88 -12.28
CA GLU A 73 6.11 6.83 -12.61
C GLU A 73 5.13 6.98 -11.44
N LEU A 74 4.82 5.90 -10.74
CA LEU A 74 3.95 5.97 -9.57
C LEU A 74 4.64 6.73 -8.43
N GLU A 75 5.93 6.52 -8.21
CA GLU A 75 6.69 7.16 -7.14
C GLU A 75 6.74 8.69 -7.28
N VAL A 76 6.69 9.22 -8.51
CA VAL A 76 6.67 10.67 -8.71
C VAL A 76 5.26 11.25 -8.73
N SER A 77 4.22 10.42 -8.64
CA SER A 77 2.84 10.88 -8.53
C SER A 77 2.60 11.48 -7.14
N ALA A 78 2.00 12.69 -7.09
CA ALA A 78 1.71 13.36 -5.83
C ALA A 78 0.75 12.53 -4.95
N THR A 79 -0.30 11.93 -5.56
CA THR A 79 -1.24 11.08 -4.83
C THR A 79 -0.58 9.79 -4.37
N GLY A 80 0.29 9.21 -5.20
CA GLY A 80 1.03 8.01 -4.84
C GLY A 80 1.98 8.24 -3.68
N GLN A 81 2.71 9.37 -3.69
CA GLN A 81 3.62 9.73 -2.61
C GLN A 81 2.86 9.99 -1.30
N ALA A 82 1.76 10.72 -1.36
CA ALA A 82 0.94 11.00 -0.18
C ALA A 82 0.41 9.72 0.45
N TYR A 83 -0.06 8.79 -0.36
CA TYR A 83 -0.53 7.49 0.11
C TYR A 83 0.61 6.69 0.73
N ALA A 84 1.78 6.65 0.10
CA ALA A 84 2.93 5.90 0.61
C ALA A 84 3.37 6.42 1.99
N VAL A 85 3.41 7.74 2.18
CA VAL A 85 3.75 8.35 3.47
C VAL A 85 2.69 8.01 4.53
N ALA A 86 1.40 8.15 4.17
CA ALA A 86 0.30 7.84 5.09
C ALA A 86 0.31 6.38 5.51
N ARG A 87 0.59 5.47 4.58
CA ARG A 87 0.69 4.05 4.86
C ARG A 87 1.85 3.75 5.80
N ALA A 88 3.01 4.34 5.56
CA ALA A 88 4.19 4.16 6.41
C ALA A 88 3.91 4.65 7.83
N ASN A 89 3.25 5.80 7.99
CA ASN A 89 2.91 6.34 9.30
C ASN A 89 1.89 5.45 10.03
N PHE A 90 0.91 4.92 9.32
CA PHE A 90 -0.05 3.98 9.90
C PHE A 90 0.64 2.67 10.33
N GLU A 91 1.55 2.15 9.52
CA GLU A 91 2.32 0.95 9.88
C GLU A 91 3.16 1.16 11.13
N LYS A 92 3.75 2.35 11.30
CA LYS A 92 4.49 2.70 12.53
C LYS A 92 3.57 2.71 13.74
N LEU A 93 2.37 3.26 13.60
CA LEU A 93 1.37 3.25 14.67
C LEU A 93 1.02 1.82 15.06
N MET A 94 0.74 0.96 14.08
CA MET A 94 0.36 -0.43 14.33
C MET A 94 1.51 -1.23 14.92
N THR A 95 2.75 -0.96 14.51
CA THR A 95 3.93 -1.59 15.10
C THR A 95 4.03 -1.26 16.58
N LYS A 96 3.84 0.01 16.92
CA LYS A 96 3.88 0.43 18.32
C LYS A 96 2.74 -0.18 19.13
N VAL A 97 1.53 -0.22 18.58
CA VAL A 97 0.38 -0.85 19.22
C VAL A 97 0.67 -2.33 19.50
N ASN A 98 1.21 -3.05 18.53
CA ASN A 98 1.55 -4.46 18.69
C ASN A 98 2.64 -4.68 19.72
N GLN A 99 3.63 -3.79 19.79
CA GLN A 99 4.67 -3.86 20.81
C GLN A 99 4.08 -3.72 22.22
N GLU A 100 3.20 -2.76 22.42
CA GLU A 100 2.56 -2.52 23.71
C GLU A 100 1.67 -3.71 24.11
N ILE A 101 0.98 -4.33 23.15
CA ILE A 101 0.15 -5.51 23.43
C ILE A 101 1.02 -6.71 23.81
N SER A 102 2.18 -6.86 23.15
CA SER A 102 3.07 -8.02 23.33
C SER A 102 3.87 -7.97 24.62
N GLU A 103 3.98 -6.81 25.23
CA GLU A 103 4.63 -6.65 26.52
C GLU A 103 3.67 -6.94 27.67
#